data_2a2db282f6ab33d148d541d0b34a350a
#
_entry.id   2a2db282f6ab33d148d541d0b34a350a
#
_cell.length_a   1.000
_cell.length_b   1.000
_cell.length_c   1.000
_cell.angle_alpha   90.00
_cell.angle_beta   90.00
_cell.angle_gamma   90.00
#
_symmetry.space_group_name_H-M   'P 1'
#
loop_
_entity.id
_entity.type
_entity.pdbx_description
1 polymer ?
#
loop_
_entity_poly.entity_id
_entity_poly.type
_entity_poly.pdbx_seq_one_letter_code
_entity_poly.pdbx_strand_id
1 'polypeptide(L)'
;MTASLAPQLVLRTIGKSFASGTVALDEVKLSVRQGDFLSLLGPSGCGKSTALRIIAGLSSPTSGHLDWPGGELARAEIGFVFQEPTLLPWASVFDNVWMPLRLRGVSRSEAAGEIGEALERVHLTGFEKAVPRELSGGMKMRVSIARALVTRPKMLLLDEPFAALDEITRFKLNADI
;
A
#
# COMPACT_ATOMS: atom_id res chain seq x y z
N MET A 1 3.92 22.36 -24.50
CA MET A 1 4.78 21.17 -24.63
C MET A 1 4.97 20.63 -23.22
N THR A 2 4.18 19.64 -22.83
CA THR A 2 4.34 18.95 -21.52
C THR A 2 5.62 18.10 -21.61
N ALA A 3 6.63 18.46 -20.83
CA ALA A 3 7.81 17.62 -20.69
C ALA A 3 7.36 16.22 -20.29
N SER A 4 7.65 15.23 -21.14
CA SER A 4 7.40 13.84 -20.81
C SER A 4 8.27 13.47 -19.62
N LEU A 5 7.70 13.47 -18.41
CA LEU A 5 8.39 13.02 -17.21
C LEU A 5 8.86 11.58 -17.45
N ALA A 6 10.15 11.32 -17.21
CA ALA A 6 10.69 9.96 -17.29
C ALA A 6 9.88 9.02 -16.37
N PRO A 7 9.65 7.77 -16.75
CA PRO A 7 8.95 6.82 -15.91
C PRO A 7 9.74 6.60 -14.60
N GLN A 8 9.02 6.50 -13.49
CA GLN A 8 9.61 6.17 -12.18
C GLN A 8 9.85 4.67 -12.03
N LEU A 9 8.97 3.86 -12.62
CA LEU A 9 9.02 2.40 -12.60
C LEU A 9 8.64 1.86 -13.97
N VAL A 10 9.38 0.86 -14.45
CA VAL A 10 9.06 0.10 -15.66
C VAL A 10 9.17 -1.39 -15.38
N LEU A 11 8.09 -2.12 -15.63
CA LEU A 11 8.07 -3.58 -15.66
C LEU A 11 8.39 -4.03 -17.08
N ARG A 12 9.45 -4.84 -17.25
CA ARG A 12 9.84 -5.38 -18.56
C ARG A 12 9.59 -6.87 -18.59
N THR A 13 8.55 -7.26 -19.33
CA THR A 13 8.20 -8.68 -19.58
C THR A 13 8.20 -9.52 -18.29
N ILE A 14 7.60 -8.98 -17.22
CA ILE A 14 7.55 -9.65 -15.93
C ILE A 14 6.68 -10.91 -16.05
N GLY A 15 7.31 -12.05 -15.75
CA GLY A 15 6.64 -13.34 -15.59
C GLY A 15 6.75 -13.82 -14.14
N LYS A 16 5.72 -14.51 -13.65
CA LYS A 16 5.71 -15.15 -12.35
C LYS A 16 5.01 -16.48 -12.40
N SER A 17 5.79 -17.54 -12.18
CA SER A 17 5.30 -18.91 -11.97
C SER A 17 5.61 -19.35 -10.55
N PHE A 18 4.69 -20.06 -9.92
CA PHE A 18 4.85 -20.66 -8.60
C PHE A 18 5.27 -22.12 -8.71
N ALA A 19 5.85 -22.68 -7.66
CA ALA A 19 6.27 -24.08 -7.60
C ALA A 19 5.10 -25.07 -7.84
N SER A 20 3.85 -24.63 -7.60
CA SER A 20 2.63 -25.39 -7.92
C SER A 20 2.36 -25.54 -9.43
N GLY A 21 3.15 -24.90 -10.30
CA GLY A 21 2.90 -24.81 -11.74
C GLY A 21 1.95 -23.69 -12.17
N THR A 22 1.39 -22.94 -11.21
CA THR A 22 0.49 -21.81 -11.51
C THR A 22 1.27 -20.64 -12.09
N VAL A 23 0.90 -20.20 -13.29
CA VAL A 23 1.40 -18.97 -13.91
C VAL A 23 0.51 -17.82 -13.47
N ALA A 24 1.04 -16.90 -12.66
CA ALA A 24 0.30 -15.74 -12.16
C ALA A 24 0.49 -14.50 -13.01
N LEU A 25 1.66 -14.33 -13.63
CA LEU A 25 1.96 -13.25 -14.57
C LEU A 25 2.69 -13.81 -15.77
N ASP A 26 2.33 -13.33 -16.96
CA ASP A 26 2.94 -13.70 -18.21
C ASP A 26 3.25 -12.44 -19.02
N GLU A 27 4.54 -12.18 -19.27
CA GLU A 27 5.10 -11.06 -20.04
C GLU A 27 4.50 -9.67 -19.74
N VAL A 28 4.15 -9.38 -18.47
CA VAL A 28 3.55 -8.10 -18.10
C VAL A 28 4.51 -6.95 -18.37
N LYS A 29 4.03 -5.94 -19.09
CA LYS A 29 4.71 -4.68 -19.38
C LYS A 29 3.90 -3.54 -18.81
N LEU A 30 4.54 -2.67 -18.01
CA LEU A 30 3.89 -1.55 -17.35
C LEU A 30 4.90 -0.43 -17.19
N SER A 31 4.47 0.81 -17.37
CA SER A 31 5.27 1.99 -17.08
C SER A 31 4.46 2.93 -16.18
N VAL A 32 5.05 3.38 -15.08
CA VAL A 32 4.45 4.28 -14.10
C VAL A 32 5.32 5.52 -13.96
N ARG A 33 4.72 6.70 -14.04
CA ARG A 33 5.39 7.99 -13.87
C ARG A 33 5.11 8.53 -12.47
N GLN A 34 5.91 9.48 -12.05
CA GLN A 34 5.62 10.23 -10.84
C GLN A 34 4.29 11.00 -10.99
N GLY A 35 3.41 10.85 -10.00
CA GLY A 35 2.08 11.46 -10.00
C GLY A 35 1.01 10.67 -10.76
N ASP A 36 1.35 9.55 -11.41
CA ASP A 36 0.34 8.70 -12.03
C ASP A 36 -0.52 8.03 -10.97
N PHE A 37 -1.84 8.00 -11.21
CA PHE A 37 -2.78 7.11 -10.54
C PHE A 37 -3.12 5.96 -11.49
N LEU A 38 -2.68 4.74 -11.14
CA LEU A 38 -2.85 3.57 -11.97
C LEU A 38 -3.79 2.55 -11.31
N SER A 39 -4.82 2.12 -12.02
CA SER A 39 -5.71 1.06 -11.58
C SER A 39 -5.48 -0.23 -12.37
N LEU A 40 -5.24 -1.33 -11.67
CA LEU A 40 -5.14 -2.67 -12.24
C LEU A 40 -6.52 -3.33 -12.22
N LEU A 41 -7.12 -3.53 -13.38
CA LEU A 41 -8.44 -4.14 -13.54
C LEU A 41 -8.30 -5.61 -14.00
N GLY A 42 -9.18 -6.46 -13.51
CA GLY A 42 -9.24 -7.86 -13.90
C GLY A 42 -9.92 -8.74 -12.85
N PRO A 43 -10.31 -9.97 -13.21
CA PRO A 43 -10.98 -10.90 -12.31
C PRO A 43 -10.10 -11.29 -11.11
N SER A 44 -10.71 -11.88 -10.08
CA SER A 44 -9.96 -12.45 -8.97
C SER A 44 -8.99 -13.53 -9.48
N GLY A 45 -7.77 -13.55 -8.93
CA GLY A 45 -6.73 -14.51 -9.32
C GLY A 45 -5.95 -14.16 -10.60
N CYS A 46 -6.23 -13.06 -11.31
CA CYS A 46 -5.50 -12.69 -12.53
C CYS A 46 -4.09 -12.10 -12.29
N GLY A 47 -3.57 -12.12 -11.06
CA GLY A 47 -2.19 -11.74 -10.77
C GLY A 47 -1.98 -10.31 -10.24
N LYS A 48 -3.03 -9.49 -10.02
CA LYS A 48 -2.90 -8.10 -9.51
C LYS A 48 -2.07 -8.01 -8.24
N SER A 49 -2.42 -8.76 -7.21
CA SER A 49 -1.69 -8.82 -5.94
C SER A 49 -0.25 -9.30 -6.12
N THR A 50 -0.02 -10.23 -7.07
CA THR A 50 1.32 -10.73 -7.39
C THR A 50 2.18 -9.63 -8.00
N ALA A 51 1.63 -8.85 -8.94
CA ALA A 51 2.33 -7.71 -9.54
C ALA A 51 2.69 -6.65 -8.48
N LEU A 52 1.74 -6.27 -7.62
CA LEU A 52 1.97 -5.32 -6.52
C LEU A 52 3.06 -5.80 -5.55
N ARG A 53 3.04 -7.10 -5.18
CA ARG A 53 4.08 -7.68 -4.31
C ARG A 53 5.46 -7.69 -4.96
N ILE A 54 5.54 -7.87 -6.29
CA ILE A 54 6.81 -7.80 -7.02
C ILE A 54 7.32 -6.35 -7.03
N ILE A 55 6.46 -5.37 -7.28
CA ILE A 55 6.83 -3.94 -7.23
C ILE A 55 7.32 -3.56 -5.83
N ALA A 56 6.67 -4.04 -4.77
CA ALA A 56 7.08 -3.81 -3.38
C ALA A 56 8.36 -4.54 -2.96
N GLY A 57 8.95 -5.38 -3.82
CA GLY A 57 10.09 -6.21 -3.48
C GLY A 57 9.79 -7.33 -2.47
N LEU A 58 8.50 -7.66 -2.29
CA LEU A 58 8.03 -8.74 -1.41
C LEU A 58 8.06 -10.11 -2.10
N SER A 59 8.20 -10.12 -3.43
CA SER A 59 8.34 -11.34 -4.23
C SER A 59 9.23 -11.04 -5.43
N SER A 60 10.05 -12.01 -5.85
CA SER A 60 10.86 -11.89 -7.06
C SER A 60 10.09 -12.40 -8.28
N PRO A 61 10.23 -11.76 -9.46
CA PRO A 61 9.71 -12.32 -10.69
C PRO A 61 10.47 -13.61 -11.05
N THR A 62 9.85 -14.47 -11.85
CA THR A 62 10.51 -15.67 -12.42
C THR A 62 11.26 -15.32 -13.70
N SER A 63 10.75 -14.35 -14.46
CA SER A 63 11.37 -13.82 -15.68
C SER A 63 11.11 -12.33 -15.80
N GLY A 64 11.89 -11.64 -16.63
CA GLY A 64 11.83 -10.20 -16.77
C GLY A 64 12.49 -9.46 -15.60
N HIS A 65 12.41 -8.14 -15.59
CA HIS A 65 13.01 -7.31 -14.55
C HIS A 65 12.24 -6.01 -14.37
N LEU A 66 12.43 -5.37 -13.20
CA LEU A 66 11.93 -4.04 -12.90
C LEU A 66 13.06 -3.04 -13.12
N ASP A 67 12.78 -1.97 -13.85
CA ASP A 67 13.68 -0.82 -13.99
C ASP A 67 13.14 0.34 -13.17
N TRP A 68 14.05 1.05 -12.53
CA TRP A 68 13.78 2.27 -11.78
C TRP A 68 14.60 3.41 -12.37
N PRO A 69 14.17 4.05 -13.49
CA PRO A 69 14.96 5.06 -14.20
C PRO A 69 15.36 6.28 -13.35
N GLY A 70 14.54 6.61 -12.33
CA GLY A 70 14.82 7.67 -11.35
C GLY A 70 15.64 7.23 -10.13
N GLY A 71 16.15 5.98 -10.13
CA GLY A 71 16.73 5.33 -8.97
C GLY A 71 15.69 4.47 -8.22
N GLU A 72 16.13 3.30 -7.75
CA GLU A 72 15.26 2.39 -7.00
C GLU A 72 14.80 3.04 -5.70
N LEU A 73 13.49 3.02 -5.46
CA LEU A 73 12.93 3.48 -4.20
C LEU A 73 13.33 2.52 -3.07
N ALA A 74 13.81 3.08 -1.96
CA ALA A 74 13.99 2.29 -0.76
C ALA A 74 12.65 1.69 -0.32
N ARG A 75 12.65 0.47 0.23
CA ARG A 75 11.41 -0.18 0.72
C ARG A 75 10.63 0.71 1.69
N ALA A 76 11.32 1.54 2.46
CA ALA A 76 10.71 2.50 3.37
C ALA A 76 9.98 3.66 2.66
N GLU A 77 10.20 3.85 1.36
CA GLU A 77 9.54 4.89 0.54
C GLU A 77 8.32 4.35 -0.22
N ILE A 78 8.04 3.04 -0.08
CA ILE A 78 6.87 2.38 -0.66
C ILE A 78 5.89 2.05 0.46
N GLY A 79 4.71 2.65 0.43
CA GLY A 79 3.58 2.26 1.27
C GLY A 79 2.84 1.09 0.64
N PHE A 80 2.46 0.09 1.44
CA PHE A 80 1.68 -1.05 0.96
C PHE A 80 0.46 -1.26 1.85
N VAL A 81 -0.71 -1.30 1.24
CA VAL A 81 -1.98 -1.68 1.88
C VAL A 81 -2.43 -3.01 1.31
N PHE A 82 -2.46 -4.03 2.15
CA PHE A 82 -2.89 -5.38 1.77
C PHE A 82 -4.42 -5.49 1.73
N GLN A 83 -4.93 -6.46 1.00
CA GLN A 83 -6.35 -6.81 0.95
C GLN A 83 -6.93 -7.08 2.35
N GLU A 84 -6.14 -7.72 3.23
CA GLU A 84 -6.45 -7.82 4.66
C GLU A 84 -5.68 -6.75 5.45
N PRO A 85 -6.28 -6.14 6.47
CA PRO A 85 -5.66 -5.02 7.21
C PRO A 85 -4.33 -5.34 7.89
N THR A 86 -4.03 -6.62 8.17
CA THR A 86 -2.77 -7.11 8.77
C THR A 86 -2.33 -6.31 10.00
N LEU A 87 -3.27 -5.91 10.86
CA LEU A 87 -2.97 -5.18 12.09
C LEU A 87 -2.40 -6.11 13.16
N LEU A 88 -1.53 -5.57 14.01
CA LEU A 88 -1.05 -6.23 15.22
C LEU A 88 -2.22 -6.33 16.22
N PRO A 89 -2.75 -7.53 16.52
CA PRO A 89 -4.00 -7.67 17.28
C PRO A 89 -3.90 -7.24 18.74
N TRP A 90 -2.69 -7.19 19.29
CA TRP A 90 -2.40 -6.77 20.67
C TRP A 90 -2.03 -5.29 20.79
N ALA A 91 -1.81 -4.60 19.69
CA ALA A 91 -1.39 -3.21 19.66
C ALA A 91 -2.61 -2.29 19.46
N SER A 92 -2.56 -1.09 20.06
CA SER A 92 -3.56 -0.06 19.81
C SER A 92 -3.55 0.42 18.36
N VAL A 93 -4.57 1.17 17.97
CA VAL A 93 -4.61 1.89 16.68
C VAL A 93 -3.38 2.78 16.54
N PHE A 94 -3.09 3.58 17.57
CA PHE A 94 -1.89 4.42 17.60
C PHE A 94 -0.61 3.61 17.36
N ASP A 95 -0.43 2.50 18.09
CA ASP A 95 0.79 1.70 17.99
C ASP A 95 0.90 0.95 16.65
N ASN A 96 -0.23 0.58 16.04
CA ASN A 96 -0.26 0.03 14.68
C ASN A 96 0.20 1.06 13.64
N VAL A 97 -0.26 2.32 13.75
CA VAL A 97 0.15 3.39 12.83
C VAL A 97 1.58 3.85 13.11
N TRP A 98 2.01 3.85 14.38
CA TRP A 98 3.38 4.19 14.77
C TRP A 98 4.43 3.18 14.32
N MET A 99 4.07 1.92 14.13
CA MET A 99 5.00 0.82 13.84
C MET A 99 6.05 1.16 12.77
N PRO A 100 5.72 1.65 11.57
CA PRO A 100 6.72 1.97 10.55
C PRO A 100 7.64 3.14 10.94
N LEU A 101 7.17 4.11 11.70
CA LEU A 101 7.98 5.22 12.23
C LEU A 101 8.93 4.72 13.33
N ARG A 102 8.45 3.82 14.20
CA ARG A 102 9.28 3.16 15.21
C ARG A 102 10.46 2.42 14.60
N LEU A 103 10.23 1.71 13.48
CA LEU A 103 11.30 1.01 12.74
C LEU A 103 12.35 1.95 12.15
N ARG A 104 11.99 3.23 11.95
CA ARG A 104 12.90 4.32 11.56
C ARG A 104 13.56 5.02 12.77
N GLY A 105 13.31 4.57 13.98
CA GLY A 105 13.87 5.14 15.21
C GLY A 105 13.11 6.36 15.77
N VAL A 106 11.95 6.71 15.20
CA VAL A 106 11.14 7.84 15.69
C VAL A 106 10.44 7.44 16.99
N SER A 107 10.61 8.23 18.04
CA SER A 107 9.98 7.98 19.32
C SER A 107 8.46 8.18 19.27
N ARG A 108 7.74 7.61 20.24
CA ARG A 108 6.28 7.71 20.31
C ARG A 108 5.78 9.15 20.46
N SER A 109 6.50 9.96 21.23
CA SER A 109 6.16 11.37 21.45
C SER A 109 6.38 12.23 20.21
N GLU A 110 7.47 12.00 19.48
CA GLU A 110 7.76 12.68 18.20
C GLU A 110 6.74 12.33 17.12
N ALA A 111 6.31 11.07 17.05
CA ALA A 111 5.36 10.59 16.07
C ALA A 111 3.91 11.03 16.33
N ALA A 112 3.59 11.54 17.52
CA ALA A 112 2.19 11.77 17.93
C ALA A 112 1.42 12.70 16.99
N GLY A 113 2.06 13.78 16.52
CA GLY A 113 1.44 14.73 15.60
C GLY A 113 1.15 14.09 14.22
N GLU A 114 2.14 13.42 13.62
CA GLU A 114 1.98 12.77 12.31
C GLU A 114 0.94 11.63 12.35
N ILE A 115 0.87 10.89 13.46
CA ILE A 115 -0.13 9.85 13.66
C ILE A 115 -1.53 10.46 13.79
N GLY A 116 -1.66 11.57 14.54
CA GLY A 116 -2.93 12.31 14.65
C GLY A 116 -3.45 12.74 13.28
N GLU A 117 -2.61 13.38 12.47
CA GLU A 117 -2.94 13.78 11.10
C GLU A 117 -3.33 12.58 10.22
N ALA A 118 -2.58 11.45 10.31
CA ALA A 118 -2.88 10.26 9.53
C ALA A 118 -4.22 9.64 9.92
N LEU A 119 -4.57 9.63 11.21
CA LEU A 119 -5.85 9.14 11.71
C LEU A 119 -7.01 10.06 11.36
N GLU A 120 -6.81 11.37 11.37
CA GLU A 120 -7.81 12.35 10.94
C GLU A 120 -8.18 12.15 9.47
N ARG A 121 -7.18 12.00 8.58
CA ARG A 121 -7.41 11.74 7.13
C ARG A 121 -8.27 10.50 6.87
N VAL A 122 -8.21 9.51 7.72
CA VAL A 122 -9.03 8.28 7.59
C VAL A 122 -10.27 8.28 8.50
N HIS A 123 -10.61 9.42 9.11
CA HIS A 123 -11.77 9.60 10.02
C HIS A 123 -11.77 8.61 11.20
N LEU A 124 -10.63 8.49 11.87
CA LEU A 124 -10.45 7.65 13.05
C LEU A 124 -9.94 8.43 14.30
N THR A 125 -10.13 9.75 14.32
CA THR A 125 -9.88 10.57 15.49
C THR A 125 -10.72 10.07 16.67
N GLY A 126 -10.10 9.92 17.84
CA GLY A 126 -10.73 9.39 19.05
C GLY A 126 -10.63 7.86 19.22
N PHE A 127 -10.11 7.14 18.23
CA PHE A 127 -9.89 5.69 18.28
C PHE A 127 -8.45 5.28 18.56
N GLU A 128 -7.56 6.22 18.92
CA GLU A 128 -6.12 5.99 19.08
C GLU A 128 -5.79 4.86 20.07
N LYS A 129 -6.61 4.71 21.12
CA LYS A 129 -6.42 3.71 22.19
C LYS A 129 -7.11 2.38 21.91
N ALA A 130 -8.04 2.33 20.95
CA ALA A 130 -8.76 1.11 20.62
C ALA A 130 -7.81 0.03 20.07
N VAL A 131 -8.15 -1.23 20.29
CA VAL A 131 -7.43 -2.39 19.73
C VAL A 131 -8.23 -3.00 18.58
N PRO A 132 -7.60 -3.76 17.66
CA PRO A 132 -8.27 -4.26 16.46
C PRO A 132 -9.58 -5.02 16.71
N ARG A 133 -9.72 -5.74 17.81
CA ARG A 133 -10.96 -6.46 18.17
C ARG A 133 -12.16 -5.54 18.41
N GLU A 134 -11.93 -4.27 18.70
CA GLU A 134 -12.95 -3.26 18.99
C GLU A 134 -13.39 -2.49 17.75
N LEU A 135 -12.76 -2.79 16.59
CA LEU A 135 -12.97 -2.09 15.33
C LEU A 135 -13.78 -2.93 14.34
N SER A 136 -14.62 -2.28 13.55
CA SER A 136 -15.24 -2.91 12.38
C SER A 136 -14.19 -3.28 11.31
N GLY A 137 -14.55 -4.12 10.33
CA GLY A 137 -13.66 -4.47 9.22
C GLY A 137 -13.18 -3.24 8.44
N GLY A 138 -14.09 -2.31 8.15
CA GLY A 138 -13.76 -1.06 7.48
C GLY A 138 -12.85 -0.15 8.32
N MET A 139 -13.05 -0.07 9.63
CA MET A 139 -12.15 0.69 10.52
C MET A 139 -10.75 0.08 10.54
N LYS A 140 -10.63 -1.25 10.59
CA LYS A 140 -9.33 -1.94 10.50
C LYS A 140 -8.59 -1.60 9.21
N MET A 141 -9.31 -1.58 8.07
CA MET A 141 -8.73 -1.20 6.78
C MET A 141 -8.26 0.26 6.79
N ARG A 142 -9.05 1.18 7.35
CA ARG A 142 -8.65 2.58 7.50
C ARG A 142 -7.40 2.77 8.36
N VAL A 143 -7.25 1.99 9.44
CA VAL A 143 -6.00 1.96 10.23
C VAL A 143 -4.82 1.47 9.38
N SER A 144 -5.02 0.45 8.53
CA SER A 144 -3.99 -0.04 7.60
C SER A 144 -3.57 1.02 6.59
N ILE A 145 -4.52 1.80 6.07
CA ILE A 145 -4.26 2.93 5.17
C ILE A 145 -3.47 4.03 5.91
N ALA A 146 -3.92 4.45 7.12
CA ALA A 146 -3.20 5.43 7.93
C ALA A 146 -1.75 4.99 8.21
N ARG A 147 -1.55 3.70 8.54
CA ARG A 147 -0.22 3.11 8.74
C ARG A 147 0.67 3.19 7.50
N ALA A 148 0.11 3.03 6.30
CA ALA A 148 0.86 3.16 5.07
C ALA A 148 1.18 4.63 4.73
N LEU A 149 0.27 5.56 5.04
CA LEU A 149 0.41 6.98 4.72
C LEU A 149 1.32 7.75 5.70
N VAL A 150 1.41 7.32 6.97
CA VAL A 150 2.15 8.06 8.02
C VAL A 150 3.64 8.25 7.68
N THR A 151 4.22 7.36 6.87
CA THR A 151 5.60 7.46 6.41
C THR A 151 5.80 8.40 5.23
N ARG A 152 4.73 9.02 4.72
CA ARG A 152 4.72 9.88 3.52
C ARG A 152 5.44 9.19 2.35
N PRO A 153 4.96 8.02 1.90
CA PRO A 153 5.63 7.23 0.88
C PRO A 153 5.63 7.96 -0.47
N LYS A 154 6.67 7.72 -1.28
CA LYS A 154 6.75 8.22 -2.67
C LYS A 154 5.89 7.39 -3.63
N MET A 155 5.61 6.14 -3.28
CA MET A 155 4.74 5.23 -4.02
C MET A 155 3.80 4.54 -3.04
N LEU A 156 2.51 4.52 -3.36
CA LEU A 156 1.49 3.81 -2.58
C LEU A 156 0.92 2.67 -3.42
N LEU A 157 0.99 1.47 -2.90
CA LEU A 157 0.45 0.25 -3.50
C LEU A 157 -0.77 -0.20 -2.70
N LEU A 158 -1.91 -0.34 -3.38
CA LEU A 158 -3.18 -0.69 -2.76
C LEU A 158 -3.71 -1.99 -3.39
N ASP A 159 -3.80 -3.05 -2.59
CA ASP A 159 -4.30 -4.36 -3.01
C ASP A 159 -5.76 -4.52 -2.55
N GLU A 160 -6.71 -4.14 -3.39
CA GLU A 160 -8.16 -4.18 -3.13
C GLU A 160 -8.58 -3.56 -1.78
N PRO A 161 -8.09 -2.37 -1.40
CA PRO A 161 -8.24 -1.81 -0.05
C PRO A 161 -9.69 -1.51 0.34
N PHE A 162 -10.58 -1.46 -0.64
CA PHE A 162 -11.99 -1.12 -0.43
C PHE A 162 -12.94 -2.31 -0.57
N ALA A 163 -12.42 -3.53 -0.78
CA ALA A 163 -13.25 -4.73 -0.92
C ALA A 163 -14.11 -5.02 0.33
N ALA A 164 -13.61 -4.66 1.51
CA ALA A 164 -14.29 -4.86 2.80
C ALA A 164 -15.11 -3.64 3.28
N LEU A 165 -15.18 -2.56 2.49
CA LEU A 165 -15.92 -1.35 2.85
C LEU A 165 -17.33 -1.37 2.24
N ASP A 166 -18.31 -0.85 3.01
CA ASP A 166 -19.62 -0.51 2.45
C ASP A 166 -19.51 0.60 1.38
N GLU A 167 -20.52 0.69 0.50
CA GLU A 167 -20.51 1.61 -0.65
C GLU A 167 -20.35 3.07 -0.25
N ILE A 168 -20.95 3.49 0.86
CA ILE A 168 -20.95 4.89 1.31
C ILE A 168 -19.56 5.28 1.84
N THR A 169 -18.94 4.40 2.63
CA THR A 169 -17.59 4.61 3.16
C THR A 169 -16.54 4.57 2.05
N ARG A 170 -16.75 3.70 1.04
CA ARG A 170 -15.89 3.63 -0.16
C ARG A 170 -15.90 4.94 -0.94
N PHE A 171 -17.10 5.55 -1.12
CA PHE A 171 -17.24 6.81 -1.87
C PHE A 171 -16.52 7.98 -1.17
N LYS A 172 -16.63 8.08 0.15
CA LYS A 172 -15.98 9.14 0.94
C LYS A 172 -14.45 9.01 0.92
N LEU A 173 -13.91 7.80 1.13
CA LEU A 173 -12.46 7.58 1.13
C LEU A 173 -11.81 7.77 -0.25
N ASN A 174 -12.51 7.46 -1.34
CA ASN A 174 -12.00 7.73 -2.70
C ASN A 174 -11.88 9.22 -3.03
N ALA A 175 -12.60 10.09 -2.32
CA ALA A 175 -12.53 11.53 -2.52
C ALA A 175 -11.38 12.17 -1.71
N ASP A 176 -10.87 11.48 -0.69
CA ASP A 176 -9.89 12.01 0.28
C ASP A 176 -8.46 11.46 0.08
N ILE A 177 -8.27 10.51 -0.88
CA ILE A 177 -6.98 9.92 -1.27
C ILE A 177 -6.57 10.44 -2.64
#